data_eaa122479da3e21cf6cc3c074e066918
#
_entry.id   eaa122479da3e21cf6cc3c074e066918
#
_cell.length_a   1.000
_cell.length_b   1.000
_cell.length_c   1.000
_cell.angle_alpha   90.00
_cell.angle_beta   90.00
_cell.angle_gamma   90.00
#
_symmetry.space_group_name_H-M   'P 1'
#
loop_
_entity.id
_entity.type
_entity.pdbx_description
1 polymer ?
#
loop_
_entity_poly.entity_id
_entity_poly.type
_entity_poly.pdbx_seq_one_letter_code
_entity_poly.pdbx_strand_id
1 'polypeptide(L)'
;MNVKLINTVDDQIGIFLGTLGSVILLFALAWSCWRLFKFGNTMQGVMLETAKTTSLVFIILLGAAMLTAAFRAFGGEELVKEYLNSLPGGFWTKFVIVMLVIFILGFFLDFIEIAVVVVPIVAPILLSDPSANITAVWLGVMIGLNIQTSFLTPPFGFALFYLRGVASKAVKTIEMYKGVIPFITLQLIALAVVGSYPYLVNYLPNRL
;
A
#
# COMPACT_ATOMS: atom_id res chain seq x y z
N MET A 1 12.34 -4.79 22.69
CA MET A 1 13.11 -3.80 23.47
C MET A 1 12.12 -2.90 24.21
N ASN A 2 12.09 -2.99 25.53
CA ASN A 2 11.16 -2.21 26.33
C ASN A 2 11.90 -0.97 26.89
N VAL A 3 11.72 0.18 26.27
CA VAL A 3 12.43 1.43 26.61
C VAL A 3 12.06 1.97 28.00
N LYS A 4 10.99 1.43 28.61
CA LYS A 4 10.52 1.85 29.95
C LYS A 4 11.15 1.06 31.12
N LEU A 5 11.79 -0.07 30.85
CA LEU A 5 12.40 -0.93 31.86
C LEU A 5 13.80 -1.33 31.39
N ILE A 6 14.79 -0.50 31.74
CA ILE A 6 16.22 -0.75 31.41
C ILE A 6 16.77 -1.64 32.52
N ASN A 7 16.66 -2.96 32.33
CA ASN A 7 17.09 -3.91 33.39
C ASN A 7 18.34 -4.73 33.03
N THR A 8 18.80 -4.67 31.77
CA THR A 8 19.94 -5.46 31.31
C THR A 8 21.02 -4.60 30.65
N VAL A 9 22.26 -5.07 30.67
CA VAL A 9 23.40 -4.42 29.97
C VAL A 9 23.13 -4.33 28.45
N ASP A 10 22.44 -5.33 27.89
CA ASP A 10 22.06 -5.35 26.46
C ASP A 10 21.08 -4.25 26.12
N ASP A 11 20.13 -3.90 27.01
CA ASP A 11 19.21 -2.79 26.83
C ASP A 11 19.94 -1.44 26.83
N GLN A 12 20.92 -1.28 27.71
CA GLN A 12 21.75 -0.07 27.77
C GLN A 12 22.60 0.10 26.50
N ILE A 13 23.23 -0.97 26.02
CA ILE A 13 23.95 -0.97 24.74
C ILE A 13 23.02 -0.66 23.58
N GLY A 14 21.84 -1.27 23.55
CA GLY A 14 20.81 -1.01 22.51
C GLY A 14 20.35 0.44 22.48
N ILE A 15 20.12 1.07 23.65
CA ILE A 15 19.75 2.47 23.77
C ILE A 15 20.92 3.37 23.34
N PHE A 16 22.14 3.06 23.77
CA PHE A 16 23.33 3.82 23.38
C PHE A 16 23.55 3.79 21.86
N LEU A 17 23.47 2.61 21.24
CA LEU A 17 23.61 2.46 19.79
C LEU A 17 22.46 3.16 19.04
N GLY A 18 21.24 3.06 19.55
CA GLY A 18 20.07 3.73 18.96
C GLY A 18 20.17 5.26 19.03
N THR A 19 20.59 5.80 20.17
CA THR A 19 20.81 7.25 20.34
C THR A 19 21.98 7.74 19.50
N LEU A 20 23.09 7.00 19.46
CA LEU A 20 24.24 7.33 18.61
C LEU A 20 23.83 7.34 17.12
N GLY A 21 23.12 6.32 16.67
CA GLY A 21 22.60 6.24 15.30
C GLY A 21 21.67 7.40 14.96
N SER A 22 20.78 7.78 15.87
CA SER A 22 19.88 8.91 15.70
C SER A 22 20.64 10.25 15.60
N VAL A 23 21.64 10.45 16.42
CA VAL A 23 22.48 11.66 16.38
C VAL A 23 23.27 11.74 15.08
N ILE A 24 23.86 10.63 14.63
CA ILE A 24 24.59 10.58 13.34
C ILE A 24 23.63 10.89 12.17
N LEU A 25 22.43 10.32 12.19
CA LEU A 25 21.41 10.58 11.16
C LEU A 25 21.01 12.06 11.13
N LEU A 26 20.73 12.66 12.28
CA LEU A 26 20.36 14.08 12.37
C LEU A 26 21.50 14.98 11.89
N PHE A 27 22.74 14.66 12.24
CA PHE A 27 23.91 15.39 11.76
C PHE A 27 24.08 15.27 10.23
N ALA A 28 23.93 14.07 9.69
CA ALA A 28 24.00 13.83 8.24
C ALA A 28 22.89 14.60 7.48
N LEU A 29 21.66 14.61 8.02
CA LEU A 29 20.56 15.38 7.45
C LEU A 29 20.83 16.89 7.51
N ALA A 30 21.28 17.41 8.65
CA ALA A 30 21.62 18.82 8.80
C ALA A 30 22.73 19.25 7.83
N TRP A 31 23.77 18.42 7.70
CA TRP A 31 24.87 18.64 6.75
C TRP A 31 24.39 18.62 5.30
N SER A 32 23.55 17.66 4.95
CA SER A 32 22.95 17.57 3.60
C SER A 32 22.10 18.79 3.28
N CYS A 33 21.22 19.21 4.19
CA CYS A 33 20.41 20.42 4.05
C CYS A 33 21.29 21.65 3.88
N TRP A 34 22.36 21.79 4.69
CA TRP A 34 23.28 22.92 4.57
C TRP A 34 23.99 22.97 3.22
N ARG A 35 24.42 21.82 2.70
CA ARG A 35 24.98 21.73 1.36
C ARG A 35 23.96 22.18 0.29
N LEU A 36 22.70 21.72 0.39
CA LEU A 36 21.64 22.09 -0.57
C LEU A 36 21.35 23.59 -0.60
N PHE A 37 21.46 24.28 0.56
CA PHE A 37 21.34 25.74 0.59
C PHE A 37 22.43 26.47 -0.20
N LYS A 38 23.61 25.85 -0.37
CA LYS A 38 24.71 26.43 -1.16
C LYS A 38 24.60 26.18 -2.67
N PHE A 39 23.73 25.25 -3.10
CA PHE A 39 23.52 24.89 -4.50
C PHE A 39 22.27 25.53 -5.09
N GLY A 40 22.28 26.86 -5.24
CA GLY A 40 21.22 27.61 -5.93
C GLY A 40 19.82 27.42 -5.32
N ASN A 41 18.79 27.38 -6.17
CA ASN A 41 17.38 27.26 -5.73
C ASN A 41 16.91 25.81 -5.49
N THR A 42 17.82 24.84 -5.39
CA THR A 42 17.49 23.42 -5.25
C THR A 42 16.63 23.16 -4.00
N MET A 43 16.97 23.76 -2.88
CA MET A 43 16.20 23.60 -1.62
C MET A 43 14.79 24.16 -1.76
N GLN A 44 14.63 25.32 -2.38
CA GLN A 44 13.32 25.92 -2.65
C GLN A 44 12.48 25.03 -3.56
N GLY A 45 13.09 24.45 -4.62
CA GLY A 45 12.44 23.52 -5.51
C GLY A 45 11.94 22.26 -4.77
N VAL A 46 12.80 21.64 -3.95
CA VAL A 46 12.43 20.47 -3.12
C VAL A 46 11.31 20.80 -2.17
N MET A 47 11.37 21.91 -1.43
CA MET A 47 10.34 22.33 -0.50
C MET A 47 9.00 22.55 -1.20
N LEU A 48 9.01 23.21 -2.36
CA LEU A 48 7.80 23.48 -3.13
C LEU A 48 7.16 22.20 -3.67
N GLU A 49 7.95 21.31 -4.24
CA GLU A 49 7.44 20.03 -4.76
C GLU A 49 6.96 19.12 -3.62
N THR A 50 7.65 19.10 -2.48
CA THR A 50 7.19 18.39 -1.27
C THR A 50 5.85 18.96 -0.77
N ALA A 51 5.72 20.29 -0.69
CA ALA A 51 4.48 20.91 -0.27
C ALA A 51 3.32 20.59 -1.22
N LYS A 52 3.54 20.66 -2.54
CA LYS A 52 2.53 20.29 -3.55
C LYS A 52 2.09 18.83 -3.40
N THR A 53 3.05 17.90 -3.34
CA THR A 53 2.75 16.46 -3.22
C THR A 53 2.03 16.15 -1.92
N THR A 54 2.49 16.72 -0.81
CA THR A 54 1.83 16.54 0.50
C THR A 54 0.41 17.09 0.48
N SER A 55 0.20 18.29 -0.06
CA SER A 55 -1.13 18.90 -0.18
C SER A 55 -2.05 18.07 -1.07
N LEU A 56 -1.53 17.49 -2.16
CA LEU A 56 -2.28 16.60 -3.04
C LEU A 56 -2.75 15.35 -2.28
N VAL A 57 -1.87 14.72 -1.53
CA VAL A 57 -2.23 13.53 -0.72
C VAL A 57 -3.29 13.88 0.33
N PHE A 58 -3.14 15.00 1.04
CA PHE A 58 -4.14 15.41 2.04
C PHE A 58 -5.51 15.70 1.44
N ILE A 59 -5.58 16.35 0.26
CA ILE A 59 -6.87 16.64 -0.38
C ILE A 59 -7.55 15.36 -0.88
N ILE A 60 -6.78 14.39 -1.37
CA ILE A 60 -7.29 13.07 -1.74
C ILE A 60 -7.86 12.35 -0.51
N LEU A 61 -7.12 12.33 0.61
CA LEU A 61 -7.58 11.70 1.85
C LEU A 61 -8.86 12.34 2.38
N LEU A 62 -8.96 13.68 2.34
CA LEU A 62 -10.15 14.39 2.75
C LEU A 62 -11.35 14.05 1.85
N GLY A 63 -11.16 14.10 0.53
CA GLY A 63 -12.19 13.73 -0.44
C GLY A 63 -12.66 12.28 -0.28
N ALA A 64 -11.72 11.36 -0.07
CA ALA A 64 -12.00 9.95 0.18
C ALA A 64 -12.81 9.74 1.48
N ALA A 65 -12.46 10.45 2.56
CA ALA A 65 -13.20 10.39 3.81
C ALA A 65 -14.64 10.89 3.66
N MET A 66 -14.83 12.00 2.94
CA MET A 66 -16.16 12.56 2.65
C MET A 66 -16.99 11.59 1.78
N LEU A 67 -16.39 11.02 0.73
CA LEU A 67 -17.04 10.05 -0.14
C LEU A 67 -17.47 8.80 0.64
N THR A 68 -16.59 8.25 1.47
CA THR A 68 -16.88 7.07 2.30
C THR A 68 -18.00 7.37 3.31
N ALA A 69 -17.97 8.54 3.95
CA ALA A 69 -19.03 8.96 4.87
C ALA A 69 -20.39 9.11 4.15
N ALA A 70 -20.40 9.74 2.98
CA ALA A 70 -21.61 9.87 2.17
C ALA A 70 -22.13 8.50 1.70
N PHE A 71 -21.25 7.63 1.21
CA PHE A 71 -21.60 6.27 0.78
C PHE A 71 -22.27 5.47 1.90
N ARG A 72 -21.73 5.54 3.12
CA ARG A 72 -22.31 4.90 4.32
C ARG A 72 -23.66 5.52 4.70
N ALA A 73 -23.75 6.83 4.68
CA ALA A 73 -24.99 7.56 5.02
C ALA A 73 -26.15 7.22 4.05
N PHE A 74 -25.86 6.91 2.80
CA PHE A 74 -26.83 6.47 1.80
C PHE A 74 -27.09 4.96 1.80
N GLY A 75 -26.56 4.21 2.78
CA GLY A 75 -26.78 2.76 2.89
C GLY A 75 -25.98 1.93 1.87
N GLY A 76 -24.94 2.51 1.26
CA GLY A 76 -24.13 1.81 0.26
C GLY A 76 -23.37 0.61 0.81
N GLU A 77 -23.02 0.64 2.11
CA GLU A 77 -22.36 -0.49 2.77
C GLU A 77 -23.29 -1.70 2.87
N GLU A 78 -24.57 -1.48 3.22
CA GLU A 78 -25.60 -2.52 3.25
C GLU A 78 -25.85 -3.13 1.88
N LEU A 79 -25.94 -2.28 0.83
CA LEU A 79 -26.12 -2.76 -0.55
C LEU A 79 -24.96 -3.66 -0.98
N VAL A 80 -23.71 -3.27 -0.72
CA VAL A 80 -22.53 -4.10 -1.04
C VAL A 80 -22.56 -5.40 -0.24
N LYS A 81 -22.92 -5.34 1.03
CA LYS A 81 -23.02 -6.51 1.90
C LYS A 81 -24.11 -7.49 1.44
N GLU A 82 -25.30 -6.98 1.09
CA GLU A 82 -26.39 -7.80 0.54
C GLU A 82 -25.97 -8.47 -0.77
N TYR A 83 -25.36 -7.69 -1.68
CA TYR A 83 -24.87 -8.21 -2.95
C TYR A 83 -23.85 -9.32 -2.74
N LEU A 84 -22.81 -9.09 -1.92
CA LEU A 84 -21.79 -10.09 -1.64
C LEU A 84 -22.37 -11.33 -0.94
N ASN A 85 -23.36 -11.15 -0.06
CA ASN A 85 -23.98 -12.28 0.63
C ASN A 85 -24.97 -13.07 -0.25
N SER A 86 -25.49 -12.47 -1.30
CA SER A 86 -26.35 -13.16 -2.29
C SER A 86 -25.55 -14.07 -3.23
N LEU A 87 -24.22 -13.93 -3.27
CA LEU A 87 -23.37 -14.73 -4.15
C LEU A 87 -23.30 -16.20 -3.70
N PRO A 88 -23.53 -17.16 -4.59
CA PRO A 88 -23.33 -18.58 -4.30
C PRO A 88 -21.87 -18.92 -4.14
N GLY A 89 -21.52 -19.89 -3.29
CA GLY A 89 -20.14 -20.39 -3.18
C GLY A 89 -19.37 -19.94 -1.93
N GLY A 90 -20.02 -19.25 -0.98
CA GLY A 90 -19.47 -18.89 0.32
C GLY A 90 -18.35 -17.84 0.29
N PHE A 91 -17.48 -17.86 1.31
CA PHE A 91 -16.41 -16.87 1.51
C PHE A 91 -15.49 -16.72 0.30
N TRP A 92 -15.01 -17.82 -0.28
CA TRP A 92 -14.03 -17.78 -1.37
C TRP A 92 -14.55 -17.09 -2.63
N THR A 93 -15.84 -17.23 -2.93
CA THR A 93 -16.45 -16.53 -4.07
C THR A 93 -16.49 -15.02 -3.83
N LYS A 94 -16.92 -14.60 -2.64
CA LYS A 94 -16.89 -13.19 -2.23
C LYS A 94 -15.48 -12.61 -2.31
N PHE A 95 -14.51 -13.34 -1.77
CA PHE A 95 -13.09 -12.95 -1.76
C PHE A 95 -12.56 -12.75 -3.19
N VAL A 96 -12.76 -13.72 -4.07
CA VAL A 96 -12.28 -13.63 -5.47
C VAL A 96 -12.94 -12.48 -6.22
N ILE A 97 -14.24 -12.25 -6.03
CA ILE A 97 -14.96 -11.14 -6.67
C ILE A 97 -14.44 -9.80 -6.16
N VAL A 98 -14.25 -9.65 -4.84
CA VAL A 98 -13.68 -8.42 -4.26
C VAL A 98 -12.27 -8.18 -4.78
N MET A 99 -11.42 -9.21 -4.82
CA MET A 99 -10.06 -9.11 -5.34
C MET A 99 -10.04 -8.75 -6.83
N LEU A 100 -10.97 -9.28 -7.62
CA LEU A 100 -11.13 -8.92 -9.03
C LEU A 100 -11.55 -7.47 -9.21
N VAL A 101 -12.51 -7.00 -8.41
CA VAL A 101 -12.95 -5.58 -8.44
C VAL A 101 -11.79 -4.66 -8.07
N ILE A 102 -11.06 -4.95 -6.99
CA ILE A 102 -9.88 -4.17 -6.59
C ILE A 102 -8.82 -4.18 -7.71
N PHE A 103 -8.59 -5.32 -8.34
CA PHE A 103 -7.66 -5.45 -9.46
C PHE A 103 -8.05 -4.54 -10.64
N ILE A 104 -9.33 -4.54 -11.02
CA ILE A 104 -9.84 -3.68 -12.11
C ILE A 104 -9.76 -2.20 -11.72
N LEU A 105 -10.14 -1.85 -10.49
CA LEU A 105 -10.05 -0.48 -9.99
C LEU A 105 -8.60 0.03 -9.99
N GLY A 106 -7.63 -0.84 -9.70
CA GLY A 106 -6.21 -0.50 -9.69
C GLY A 106 -5.62 -0.11 -11.05
N PHE A 107 -6.36 -0.30 -12.16
CA PHE A 107 -5.99 0.27 -13.46
C PHE A 107 -6.27 1.77 -13.56
N PHE A 108 -7.24 2.28 -12.80
CA PHE A 108 -7.77 3.64 -12.93
C PHE A 108 -7.54 4.49 -11.69
N LEU A 109 -7.53 3.87 -10.51
CA LEU A 109 -7.38 4.51 -9.22
C LEU A 109 -5.96 4.32 -8.68
N ASP A 110 -5.49 5.32 -7.94
CA ASP A 110 -4.25 5.18 -7.18
C ASP A 110 -4.43 4.23 -5.99
N PHE A 111 -3.32 3.62 -5.54
CA PHE A 111 -3.34 2.70 -4.41
C PHE A 111 -3.85 3.36 -3.12
N ILE A 112 -3.59 4.66 -2.92
CA ILE A 112 -4.10 5.42 -1.78
C ILE A 112 -5.62 5.48 -1.81
N GLU A 113 -6.21 5.76 -2.96
CA GLU A 113 -7.66 5.83 -3.14
C GLU A 113 -8.32 4.48 -2.86
N ILE A 114 -7.75 3.39 -3.37
CA ILE A 114 -8.25 2.05 -3.09
C ILE A 114 -8.15 1.72 -1.61
N ALA A 115 -7.00 2.00 -0.97
CA ALA A 115 -6.76 1.70 0.43
C ALA A 115 -7.67 2.51 1.38
N VAL A 116 -8.02 3.74 1.03
CA VAL A 116 -8.80 4.63 1.91
C VAL A 116 -10.31 4.57 1.64
N VAL A 117 -10.72 4.28 0.41
CA VAL A 117 -12.15 4.23 0.03
C VAL A 117 -12.65 2.79 -0.03
N VAL A 118 -12.01 1.94 -0.83
CA VAL A 118 -12.54 0.61 -1.15
C VAL A 118 -12.31 -0.37 0.00
N VAL A 119 -11.10 -0.42 0.55
CA VAL A 119 -10.74 -1.38 1.60
C VAL A 119 -11.60 -1.21 2.86
N PRO A 120 -11.89 0.00 3.39
CA PRO A 120 -12.76 0.16 4.56
C PRO A 120 -14.20 -0.31 4.35
N ILE A 121 -14.66 -0.40 3.10
CA ILE A 121 -15.99 -0.90 2.75
C ILE A 121 -15.99 -2.43 2.70
N VAL A 122 -15.03 -3.03 2.01
CA VAL A 122 -15.04 -4.47 1.72
C VAL A 122 -14.38 -5.34 2.79
N ALA A 123 -13.34 -4.83 3.48
CA ALA A 123 -12.61 -5.61 4.47
C ALA A 123 -13.48 -6.02 5.69
N PRO A 124 -14.32 -5.16 6.29
CA PRO A 124 -15.21 -5.56 7.35
C PRO A 124 -16.19 -6.68 6.94
N ILE A 125 -16.69 -6.62 5.68
CA ILE A 125 -17.62 -7.62 5.15
C ILE A 125 -16.94 -8.99 5.02
N LEU A 126 -15.70 -9.03 4.50
CA LEU A 126 -14.93 -10.27 4.38
C LEU A 126 -14.50 -10.82 5.74
N LEU A 127 -14.09 -9.97 6.68
CA LEU A 127 -13.62 -10.37 8.01
C LEU A 127 -14.79 -10.80 8.94
N SER A 128 -16.00 -10.32 8.68
CA SER A 128 -17.19 -10.72 9.47
C SER A 128 -17.80 -12.05 9.05
N ASP A 129 -17.31 -12.67 7.96
CA ASP A 129 -17.83 -13.97 7.50
C ASP A 129 -17.32 -15.11 8.41
N PRO A 130 -18.21 -15.83 9.12
CA PRO A 130 -17.80 -16.88 10.06
C PRO A 130 -17.05 -18.04 9.40
N SER A 131 -17.25 -18.23 8.08
CA SER A 131 -16.60 -19.30 7.32
C SER A 131 -15.18 -18.93 6.84
N ALA A 132 -14.77 -17.66 7.02
CA ALA A 132 -13.54 -17.14 6.46
C ALA A 132 -12.27 -17.71 7.11
N ASN A 133 -12.26 -17.88 8.43
CA ASN A 133 -11.07 -18.26 9.22
C ASN A 133 -9.78 -17.56 8.76
N ILE A 134 -9.86 -16.27 8.41
CA ILE A 134 -8.76 -15.43 7.95
C ILE A 134 -8.45 -14.35 8.95
N THR A 135 -7.19 -13.87 8.94
CA THR A 135 -6.78 -12.72 9.75
C THR A 135 -6.83 -11.43 8.95
N ALA A 136 -7.01 -10.30 9.64
CA ALA A 136 -6.92 -8.97 9.01
C ALA A 136 -5.55 -8.72 8.38
N VAL A 137 -4.48 -9.27 8.99
CA VAL A 137 -3.10 -9.17 8.47
C VAL A 137 -2.99 -9.89 7.12
N TRP A 138 -3.48 -11.12 7.03
CA TRP A 138 -3.47 -11.87 5.78
C TRP A 138 -4.28 -11.16 4.68
N LEU A 139 -5.49 -10.70 5.01
CA LEU A 139 -6.33 -9.96 4.07
C LEU A 139 -5.64 -8.70 3.57
N GLY A 140 -5.01 -7.93 4.47
CA GLY A 140 -4.27 -6.72 4.12
C GLY A 140 -3.11 -7.00 3.16
N VAL A 141 -2.33 -8.07 3.40
CA VAL A 141 -1.24 -8.45 2.51
C VAL A 141 -1.76 -8.92 1.14
N MET A 142 -2.85 -9.70 1.11
CA MET A 142 -3.46 -10.14 -0.14
C MET A 142 -3.96 -8.96 -0.98
N ILE A 143 -4.64 -7.99 -0.36
CA ILE A 143 -5.08 -6.77 -1.02
C ILE A 143 -3.87 -5.95 -1.51
N GLY A 144 -2.84 -5.78 -0.70
CA GLY A 144 -1.63 -5.04 -1.07
C GLY A 144 -0.91 -5.64 -2.28
N LEU A 145 -0.72 -6.96 -2.31
CA LEU A 145 -0.15 -7.67 -3.46
C LEU A 145 -1.03 -7.54 -4.71
N ASN A 146 -2.34 -7.59 -4.54
CA ASN A 146 -3.28 -7.44 -5.65
C ASN A 146 -3.23 -6.04 -6.27
N ILE A 147 -3.25 -5.00 -5.45
CA ILE A 147 -3.12 -3.61 -5.90
C ILE A 147 -1.78 -3.41 -6.61
N GLN A 148 -0.69 -3.92 -6.04
CA GLN A 148 0.63 -3.82 -6.65
C GLN A 148 0.69 -4.52 -8.01
N THR A 149 0.01 -5.66 -8.17
CA THR A 149 -0.06 -6.39 -9.43
C THR A 149 -0.85 -5.61 -10.48
N SER A 150 -2.01 -5.04 -10.12
CA SER A 150 -2.81 -4.22 -11.04
C SER A 150 -2.07 -2.96 -11.48
N PHE A 151 -1.32 -2.35 -10.57
CA PHE A 151 -0.54 -1.14 -10.80
C PHE A 151 0.58 -1.33 -11.85
N LEU A 152 1.07 -2.56 -12.01
CA LEU A 152 2.09 -2.93 -12.99
C LEU A 152 1.51 -3.52 -14.28
N THR A 153 0.24 -3.91 -14.29
CA THR A 153 -0.34 -4.65 -15.42
C THR A 153 -0.72 -3.75 -16.59
N PRO A 154 -0.18 -3.99 -17.81
CA PRO A 154 -0.61 -3.30 -19.02
C PRO A 154 -2.11 -3.54 -19.31
N PRO A 155 -2.78 -2.64 -20.05
CA PRO A 155 -2.25 -1.44 -20.73
C PRO A 155 -2.28 -0.16 -19.87
N PHE A 156 -2.95 -0.16 -18.72
CA PHE A 156 -3.21 1.04 -17.93
C PHE A 156 -2.31 1.19 -16.71
N GLY A 157 -1.51 0.19 -16.35
CA GLY A 157 -0.72 0.17 -15.13
C GLY A 157 -0.10 1.53 -14.80
N PHE A 158 -0.53 2.13 -13.68
CA PHE A 158 -0.21 3.51 -13.30
C PHE A 158 1.32 3.73 -13.22
N ALA A 159 2.05 2.74 -12.72
CA ALA A 159 3.51 2.76 -12.68
C ALA A 159 4.14 2.83 -14.06
N LEU A 160 3.55 2.16 -15.06
CA LEU A 160 4.04 2.18 -16.43
C LEU A 160 3.81 3.53 -17.11
N PHE A 161 2.75 4.23 -16.72
CA PHE A 161 2.48 5.58 -17.20
C PHE A 161 3.55 6.56 -16.72
N TYR A 162 3.93 6.49 -15.44
CA TYR A 162 5.04 7.29 -14.90
C TYR A 162 6.38 6.92 -15.54
N LEU A 163 6.64 5.62 -15.67
CA LEU A 163 7.88 5.16 -16.32
C LEU A 163 8.00 5.71 -17.74
N ARG A 164 6.91 5.73 -18.50
CA ARG A 164 6.90 6.31 -19.84
C ARG A 164 7.18 7.80 -19.85
N GLY A 165 6.70 8.54 -18.84
CA GLY A 165 6.95 9.99 -18.74
C GLY A 165 8.41 10.35 -18.53
N VAL A 166 9.21 9.48 -17.89
CA VAL A 166 10.62 9.71 -17.57
C VAL A 166 11.59 8.93 -18.46
N ALA A 167 11.12 7.90 -19.16
CA ALA A 167 11.94 7.06 -20.01
C ALA A 167 12.42 7.81 -21.27
N SER A 168 13.62 7.46 -21.74
CA SER A 168 14.15 7.98 -23.01
C SER A 168 13.18 7.69 -24.16
N LYS A 169 13.07 8.66 -25.10
CA LYS A 169 12.27 8.51 -26.33
C LYS A 169 12.69 7.32 -27.19
N ALA A 170 13.91 6.81 -27.02
CA ALA A 170 14.41 5.63 -27.72
C ALA A 170 13.73 4.33 -27.25
N VAL A 171 13.19 4.28 -26.03
CA VAL A 171 12.52 3.08 -25.48
C VAL A 171 11.07 3.05 -25.93
N LYS A 172 10.69 2.01 -26.65
CA LYS A 172 9.32 1.82 -27.12
C LYS A 172 8.42 1.32 -25.96
N THR A 173 7.15 1.74 -25.95
CA THR A 173 6.17 1.30 -24.92
C THR A 173 6.03 -0.22 -24.85
N ILE A 174 6.09 -0.90 -26.00
CA ILE A 174 5.99 -2.34 -26.05
C ILE A 174 7.16 -3.05 -25.36
N GLU A 175 8.34 -2.43 -25.36
CA GLU A 175 9.52 -2.97 -24.67
C GLU A 175 9.38 -2.85 -23.17
N MET A 176 8.80 -1.74 -22.69
CA MET A 176 8.44 -1.58 -21.28
C MET A 176 7.41 -2.65 -20.84
N TYR A 177 6.37 -2.86 -21.64
CA TYR A 177 5.35 -3.88 -21.34
C TYR A 177 5.95 -5.28 -21.29
N LYS A 178 6.84 -5.63 -22.21
CA LYS A 178 7.56 -6.91 -22.19
C LYS A 178 8.47 -7.03 -20.96
N GLY A 179 9.14 -5.94 -20.59
CA GLY A 179 10.03 -5.90 -19.44
C GLY A 179 9.32 -6.09 -18.11
N VAL A 180 8.02 -5.75 -18.01
CA VAL A 180 7.24 -5.87 -16.77
C VAL A 180 6.64 -7.26 -16.58
N ILE A 181 6.44 -8.05 -17.63
CA ILE A 181 5.84 -9.39 -17.55
C ILE A 181 6.49 -10.29 -16.48
N PRO A 182 7.84 -10.40 -16.38
CA PRO A 182 8.45 -11.21 -15.33
C PRO A 182 8.08 -10.75 -13.91
N PHE A 183 7.99 -9.44 -13.69
CA PHE A 183 7.62 -8.88 -12.38
C PHE A 183 6.17 -9.17 -12.03
N ILE A 184 5.24 -9.03 -12.98
CA ILE A 184 3.84 -9.41 -12.79
C ILE A 184 3.74 -10.91 -12.47
N THR A 185 4.48 -11.75 -13.17
CA THR A 185 4.51 -13.19 -12.92
C THR A 185 4.99 -13.50 -11.51
N LEU A 186 6.06 -12.85 -11.04
CA LEU A 186 6.55 -13.01 -9.67
C LEU A 186 5.53 -12.57 -8.62
N GLN A 187 4.80 -11.48 -8.87
CA GLN A 187 3.75 -11.01 -7.97
C GLN A 187 2.56 -11.96 -7.92
N LEU A 188 2.15 -12.52 -9.06
CA LEU A 188 1.10 -13.55 -9.10
C LEU A 188 1.52 -14.82 -8.36
N ILE A 189 2.78 -15.23 -8.48
CA ILE A 189 3.34 -16.34 -7.70
C ILE A 189 3.31 -16.00 -6.20
N ALA A 190 3.74 -14.80 -5.82
CA ALA A 190 3.68 -14.35 -4.42
C ALA A 190 2.25 -14.35 -3.88
N LEU A 191 1.28 -13.86 -4.67
CA LEU A 191 -0.14 -13.88 -4.33
C LEU A 191 -0.65 -15.31 -4.12
N ALA A 192 -0.29 -16.23 -5.02
CA ALA A 192 -0.66 -17.64 -4.91
C ALA A 192 -0.03 -18.31 -3.68
N VAL A 193 1.25 -18.03 -3.41
CA VAL A 193 1.96 -18.57 -2.23
C VAL A 193 1.35 -18.05 -0.93
N VAL A 194 1.15 -16.75 -0.79
CA VAL A 194 0.53 -16.15 0.41
C VAL A 194 -0.91 -16.62 0.57
N GLY A 195 -1.65 -16.74 -0.53
CA GLY A 195 -3.02 -17.26 -0.52
C GLY A 195 -3.09 -18.70 -0.04
N SER A 196 -2.13 -19.54 -0.45
CA SER A 196 -2.07 -20.97 -0.10
C SER A 196 -1.48 -21.20 1.30
N TYR A 197 -0.60 -20.33 1.77
CA TYR A 197 0.11 -20.47 3.06
C TYR A 197 -0.05 -19.22 3.95
N PRO A 198 -1.23 -19.01 4.55
CA PRO A 198 -1.48 -17.84 5.43
C PRO A 198 -0.50 -17.74 6.61
N TYR A 199 0.11 -18.85 7.02
CA TYR A 199 1.09 -18.90 8.10
C TYR A 199 2.31 -18.02 7.82
N LEU A 200 2.75 -17.87 6.56
CA LEU A 200 3.88 -17.02 6.20
C LEU A 200 3.69 -15.57 6.66
N VAL A 201 2.48 -15.06 6.51
CA VAL A 201 2.15 -13.67 6.85
C VAL A 201 1.84 -13.53 8.33
N ASN A 202 1.21 -14.53 8.95
CA ASN A 202 0.80 -14.48 10.34
C ASN A 202 1.93 -14.88 11.31
N TYR A 203 3.06 -15.41 10.82
CA TYR A 203 4.15 -15.90 11.68
C TYR A 203 4.72 -14.81 12.58
N LEU A 204 5.08 -13.66 12.00
CA LEU A 204 5.70 -12.57 12.76
C LEU A 204 4.71 -11.88 13.70
N PRO A 205 3.48 -11.50 13.30
CA PRO A 205 2.49 -10.93 14.19
C PRO A 205 2.10 -11.84 15.36
N ASN A 206 2.11 -13.17 15.16
CA ASN A 206 1.81 -14.12 16.23
C ASN A 206 2.97 -14.32 17.23
N ARG A 207 4.14 -13.79 16.96
CA ARG A 207 5.32 -13.85 17.83
C ARG A 207 5.57 -12.56 18.61
N LEU A 208 4.96 -11.45 18.18
CA LEU A 208 5.02 -10.15 18.83
C LEU A 208 3.87 -9.98 19.82
#